data_7088062444cb3a4030e1cf9ca4b594e6
#
_entry.id   7088062444cb3a4030e1cf9ca4b594e6
#
_cell.length_a   1.000
_cell.length_b   1.000
_cell.length_c   1.000
_cell.angle_alpha   90.00
_cell.angle_beta   90.00
_cell.angle_gamma   90.00
#
_symmetry.space_group_name_H-M   'P 1'
#
loop_
_entity.id
_entity.type
_entity.pdbx_description
1 polymer ?
#
loop_
_entity_poly.entity_id
_entity_poly.type
_entity_poly.pdbx_seq_one_letter_code
_entity_poly.pdbx_strand_id
1 'polypeptide(L)'
;MIEKSIEINDSKIHYLEEGNSENILLLLHGLGASAERWEYVIPLFAQKFKVFVPDLIGFGHSDKPMIDYTTDYFSEFVYKFVNEVGIGDLSIIGSSLGGQIAAEFIINHQANVKKLVLVSPSGVMKHSTPALDAYISAALYPNIDSALNAFQIMSGRKNVDKKIISKFVERMQLPNAKMAFMSTLLGLSNSQVITEKLQLLTTPTLVVWGENDPVIPIEYAQSFVSAINDCRIYKKHGCGQTSYVEDPDTFFRIVSDFLI
;
A
#
# COMPACT_ATOMS: atom_id res chain seq x y z
N MET A 1 17.71 -7.62 5.18
CA MET A 1 17.00 -6.51 4.49
C MET A 1 18.02 -5.46 4.11
N ILE A 2 18.10 -5.12 2.84
CA ILE A 2 19.08 -4.20 2.27
C ILE A 2 18.33 -2.95 1.82
N GLU A 3 18.81 -1.78 2.26
CA GLU A 3 18.31 -0.49 1.79
C GLU A 3 19.05 -0.10 0.51
N LYS A 4 18.31 0.28 -0.51
CA LYS A 4 18.83 0.69 -1.83
C LYS A 4 18.15 1.97 -2.30
N SER A 5 18.76 2.59 -3.31
CA SER A 5 18.12 3.68 -4.04
C SER A 5 18.39 3.57 -5.52
N ILE A 6 17.46 4.06 -6.32
CA ILE A 6 17.53 4.12 -7.77
C ILE A 6 17.01 5.49 -8.22
N GLU A 7 17.43 5.96 -9.37
CA GLU A 7 16.97 7.21 -9.95
C GLU A 7 15.89 6.95 -10.98
N ILE A 8 14.74 7.62 -10.84
CA ILE A 8 13.62 7.55 -11.79
C ILE A 8 13.18 8.99 -12.08
N ASN A 9 13.32 9.44 -13.34
CA ASN A 9 12.97 10.80 -13.77
C ASN A 9 13.57 11.90 -12.84
N ASP A 10 14.88 11.89 -12.65
CA ASP A 10 15.62 12.84 -11.79
C ASP A 10 15.17 12.82 -10.30
N SER A 11 14.44 11.81 -9.89
CA SER A 11 14.05 11.61 -8.50
C SER A 11 14.72 10.38 -7.93
N LYS A 12 15.34 10.52 -6.75
CA LYS A 12 15.91 9.42 -6.00
C LYS A 12 14.80 8.64 -5.30
N ILE A 13 14.68 7.37 -5.62
CA ILE A 13 13.69 6.45 -5.04
C ILE A 13 14.39 5.50 -4.08
N HIS A 14 13.98 5.54 -2.83
CA HIS A 14 14.41 4.59 -1.81
C HIS A 14 13.58 3.32 -1.88
N TYR A 15 14.19 2.16 -1.67
CA TYR A 15 13.49 0.88 -1.56
C TYR A 15 14.24 -0.11 -0.69
N LEU A 16 13.50 -1.09 -0.17
CA LEU A 16 14.03 -2.23 0.55
C LEU A 16 14.05 -3.44 -0.37
N GLU A 17 15.10 -4.26 -0.26
CA GLU A 17 15.24 -5.54 -0.97
C GLU A 17 15.62 -6.64 0.02
N GLU A 18 14.97 -7.81 -0.11
CA GLU A 18 15.28 -8.99 0.72
C GLU A 18 14.99 -10.27 -0.06
N GLY A 19 15.79 -11.32 0.23
CA GLY A 19 15.66 -12.62 -0.41
C GLY A 19 16.41 -12.71 -1.75
N ASN A 20 16.51 -13.96 -2.27
CA ASN A 20 17.28 -14.29 -3.47
C ASN A 20 16.56 -15.26 -4.42
N SER A 21 15.25 -15.45 -4.25
CA SER A 21 14.41 -16.31 -5.09
C SER A 21 14.24 -15.72 -6.50
N GLU A 22 13.96 -16.59 -7.47
CA GLU A 22 13.53 -16.17 -8.81
C GLU A 22 12.08 -15.67 -8.82
N ASN A 23 11.27 -16.05 -7.83
CA ASN A 23 9.92 -15.53 -7.66
C ASN A 23 9.98 -14.13 -7.06
N ILE A 24 9.47 -13.15 -7.80
CA ILE A 24 9.51 -11.73 -7.41
C ILE A 24 8.20 -11.34 -6.73
N LEU A 25 8.32 -10.59 -5.63
CA LEU A 25 7.21 -10.01 -4.90
C LEU A 25 7.42 -8.50 -4.70
N LEU A 26 6.50 -7.70 -5.20
CA LEU A 26 6.47 -6.24 -5.01
C LEU A 26 5.45 -5.88 -3.93
N LEU A 27 5.86 -5.12 -2.92
CA LEU A 27 4.97 -4.63 -1.86
C LEU A 27 4.78 -3.12 -1.99
N LEU A 28 3.53 -2.66 -2.10
CA LEU A 28 3.18 -1.24 -2.24
C LEU A 28 2.43 -0.77 -1.00
N HIS A 29 2.98 0.24 -0.32
CA HIS A 29 2.41 0.81 0.90
C HIS A 29 1.27 1.80 0.64
N GLY A 30 0.52 2.15 1.69
CA GLY A 30 -0.59 3.10 1.63
C GLY A 30 -0.18 4.56 1.74
N LEU A 31 -1.17 5.45 1.73
CA LEU A 31 -1.02 6.89 1.84
C LEU A 31 -0.22 7.29 3.10
N GLY A 32 0.79 8.16 2.94
CA GLY A 32 1.62 8.65 4.05
C GLY A 32 2.49 7.61 4.74
N ALA A 33 2.51 6.37 4.24
CA ALA A 33 3.35 5.29 4.77
C ALA A 33 4.73 5.24 4.08
N SER A 34 5.44 4.14 4.25
CA SER A 34 6.73 3.85 3.63
C SER A 34 6.95 2.34 3.56
N ALA A 35 8.02 1.92 2.89
CA ALA A 35 8.47 0.53 2.81
C ALA A 35 8.57 -0.15 4.19
N GLU A 36 9.01 0.59 5.20
CA GLU A 36 9.13 0.11 6.58
C GLU A 36 7.81 -0.41 7.17
N ARG A 37 6.66 -0.01 6.59
CA ARG A 37 5.37 -0.50 7.06
C ARG A 37 5.22 -2.02 6.90
N TRP A 38 6.01 -2.61 6.01
CA TRP A 38 6.05 -4.03 5.72
C TRP A 38 7.11 -4.80 6.52
N GLU A 39 7.85 -4.13 7.45
CA GLU A 39 9.02 -4.70 8.13
C GLU A 39 8.74 -6.05 8.84
N TYR A 40 7.52 -6.28 9.33
CA TYR A 40 7.16 -7.52 10.00
C TYR A 40 6.94 -8.71 9.06
N VAL A 41 6.59 -8.48 7.80
CA VAL A 41 6.28 -9.55 6.84
C VAL A 41 7.37 -9.73 5.77
N ILE A 42 8.23 -8.73 5.53
CA ILE A 42 9.34 -8.85 4.58
C ILE A 42 10.20 -10.09 4.86
N PRO A 43 10.69 -10.35 6.10
CA PRO A 43 11.52 -11.52 6.36
C PRO A 43 10.78 -12.85 6.16
N LEU A 44 9.46 -12.86 6.34
CA LEU A 44 8.64 -14.04 6.14
C LEU A 44 8.51 -14.36 4.64
N PHE A 45 8.17 -13.36 3.82
CA PHE A 45 8.08 -13.54 2.37
C PHE A 45 9.44 -13.79 1.72
N ALA A 46 10.53 -13.21 2.24
CA ALA A 46 11.88 -13.38 1.71
C ALA A 46 12.39 -14.83 1.75
N GLN A 47 11.76 -15.70 2.53
CA GLN A 47 12.05 -17.13 2.54
C GLN A 47 11.67 -17.82 1.22
N LYS A 48 10.72 -17.25 0.45
CA LYS A 48 10.16 -17.85 -0.77
C LYS A 48 10.24 -16.93 -2.00
N PHE A 49 10.41 -15.63 -1.78
CA PHE A 49 10.41 -14.60 -2.81
C PHE A 49 11.66 -13.74 -2.71
N LYS A 50 12.00 -13.10 -3.81
CA LYS A 50 12.82 -11.89 -3.80
C LYS A 50 11.85 -10.71 -3.69
N VAL A 51 11.90 -10.01 -2.56
CA VAL A 51 10.93 -8.98 -2.17
C VAL A 51 11.49 -7.60 -2.47
N PHE A 52 10.74 -6.78 -3.17
CA PHE A 52 11.01 -5.37 -3.42
C PHE A 52 9.95 -4.51 -2.79
N VAL A 53 10.35 -3.46 -2.10
CA VAL A 53 9.42 -2.59 -1.36
C VAL A 53 9.86 -1.14 -1.55
N PRO A 54 9.40 -0.46 -2.62
CA PRO A 54 9.71 0.94 -2.81
C PRO A 54 8.96 1.83 -1.81
N ASP A 55 9.61 2.89 -1.38
CA ASP A 55 8.90 4.08 -0.94
C ASP A 55 8.30 4.74 -2.18
N LEU A 56 6.98 4.81 -2.25
CA LEU A 56 6.32 5.50 -3.35
C LEU A 56 6.83 6.94 -3.44
N ILE A 57 7.04 7.43 -4.65
CA ILE A 57 7.46 8.82 -4.87
C ILE A 57 6.53 9.77 -4.12
N GLY A 58 7.08 10.77 -3.43
CA GLY A 58 6.31 11.63 -2.54
C GLY A 58 6.25 11.16 -1.08
N PHE A 59 6.65 9.90 -0.79
CA PHE A 59 6.56 9.31 0.54
C PHE A 59 7.88 8.71 1.03
N GLY A 60 7.92 8.33 2.29
CA GLY A 60 9.07 7.69 2.92
C GLY A 60 10.36 8.50 2.78
N HIS A 61 11.42 7.83 2.36
CA HIS A 61 12.73 8.41 2.06
C HIS A 61 12.94 8.69 0.57
N SER A 62 11.95 8.39 -0.29
CA SER A 62 11.95 8.80 -1.69
C SER A 62 11.76 10.31 -1.82
N ASP A 63 12.25 10.87 -2.93
CA ASP A 63 12.10 12.29 -3.24
C ASP A 63 10.62 12.70 -3.32
N LYS A 64 10.37 13.98 -3.07
CA LYS A 64 9.04 14.58 -3.00
C LYS A 64 8.97 15.81 -3.90
N PRO A 65 9.02 15.60 -5.24
CA PRO A 65 8.92 16.70 -6.20
C PRO A 65 7.57 17.42 -6.08
N MET A 66 7.54 18.68 -6.49
CA MET A 66 6.32 19.48 -6.51
C MET A 66 5.53 19.21 -7.78
N ILE A 67 4.66 18.19 -7.71
CA ILE A 67 3.85 17.69 -8.83
C ILE A 67 2.44 17.35 -8.36
N ASP A 68 1.55 17.05 -9.30
CA ASP A 68 0.23 16.49 -9.01
C ASP A 68 0.35 14.97 -8.83
N TYR A 69 0.16 14.52 -7.61
CA TYR A 69 0.20 13.09 -7.25
C TYR A 69 -1.14 12.42 -7.52
N THR A 70 -1.38 12.05 -8.78
CA THR A 70 -2.57 11.31 -9.20
C THR A 70 -2.33 9.80 -9.16
N THR A 71 -3.40 9.00 -9.18
CA THR A 71 -3.28 7.53 -9.24
C THR A 71 -2.62 7.06 -10.54
N ASP A 72 -2.88 7.75 -11.67
CA ASP A 72 -2.20 7.49 -12.95
C ASP A 72 -0.71 7.78 -12.86
N TYR A 73 -0.30 8.85 -12.17
CA TYR A 73 1.11 9.15 -11.95
C TYR A 73 1.80 8.07 -11.10
N PHE A 74 1.14 7.57 -10.05
CA PHE A 74 1.68 6.47 -9.26
C PHE A 74 1.74 5.15 -10.06
N SER A 75 0.75 4.88 -10.90
CA SER A 75 0.75 3.72 -11.80
C SER A 75 1.96 3.76 -12.75
N GLU A 76 2.23 4.92 -13.36
CA GLU A 76 3.40 5.15 -14.21
C GLU A 76 4.72 5.04 -13.42
N PHE A 77 4.75 5.56 -12.20
CA PHE A 77 5.90 5.41 -11.30
C PHE A 77 6.21 3.92 -11.03
N VAL A 78 5.21 3.10 -10.72
CA VAL A 78 5.41 1.66 -10.49
C VAL A 78 5.94 0.99 -11.75
N TYR A 79 5.40 1.33 -12.93
CA TYR A 79 5.88 0.82 -14.20
C TYR A 79 7.37 1.14 -14.43
N LYS A 80 7.78 2.37 -14.19
CA LYS A 80 9.19 2.78 -14.31
C LYS A 80 10.07 2.08 -13.28
N PHE A 81 9.62 1.98 -12.02
CA PHE A 81 10.36 1.28 -10.97
C PHE A 81 10.63 -0.18 -11.34
N VAL A 82 9.62 -0.91 -11.79
CA VAL A 82 9.74 -2.31 -12.21
C VAL A 82 10.75 -2.47 -13.35
N ASN A 83 10.72 -1.58 -14.33
CA ASN A 83 11.63 -1.61 -15.47
C ASN A 83 13.08 -1.27 -15.08
N GLU A 84 13.27 -0.20 -14.29
CA GLU A 84 14.62 0.26 -13.88
C GLU A 84 15.32 -0.74 -12.95
N VAL A 85 14.57 -1.44 -12.09
CA VAL A 85 15.13 -2.50 -11.23
C VAL A 85 15.32 -3.81 -12.02
N GLY A 86 14.78 -3.90 -13.24
CA GLY A 86 14.90 -5.08 -14.10
C GLY A 86 14.04 -6.25 -13.62
N ILE A 87 12.87 -5.97 -13.06
CA ILE A 87 11.91 -6.97 -12.61
C ILE A 87 11.11 -7.45 -13.82
N GLY A 88 11.12 -8.77 -14.05
CA GLY A 88 10.26 -9.43 -15.03
C GLY A 88 8.88 -9.79 -14.43
N ASP A 89 8.50 -11.05 -14.57
CA ASP A 89 7.27 -11.58 -13.99
C ASP A 89 7.27 -11.43 -12.47
N LEU A 90 6.20 -10.85 -11.92
CA LEU A 90 6.09 -10.59 -10.49
C LEU A 90 4.69 -10.88 -9.95
N SER A 91 4.60 -11.02 -8.63
CA SER A 91 3.34 -10.89 -7.89
C SER A 91 3.35 -9.58 -7.09
N ILE A 92 2.18 -9.01 -6.80
CA ILE A 92 2.08 -7.73 -6.10
C ILE A 92 1.19 -7.86 -4.88
N ILE A 93 1.60 -7.26 -3.77
CA ILE A 93 0.74 -6.99 -2.62
C ILE A 93 0.63 -5.48 -2.46
N GLY A 94 -0.56 -4.92 -2.52
CA GLY A 94 -0.80 -3.50 -2.30
C GLY A 94 -1.76 -3.25 -1.15
N SER A 95 -1.41 -2.32 -0.25
CA SER A 95 -2.27 -1.94 0.88
C SER A 95 -2.86 -0.56 0.67
N SER A 96 -4.18 -0.42 0.89
CA SER A 96 -4.89 0.86 0.80
C SER A 96 -4.63 1.56 -0.54
N LEU A 97 -4.05 2.77 -0.56
CA LEU A 97 -3.60 3.45 -1.78
C LEU A 97 -2.69 2.55 -2.64
N GLY A 98 -1.75 1.82 -2.04
CA GLY A 98 -0.88 0.89 -2.77
C GLY A 98 -1.65 -0.23 -3.46
N GLY A 99 -2.79 -0.65 -2.90
CA GLY A 99 -3.70 -1.61 -3.55
C GLY A 99 -4.40 -1.03 -4.77
N GLN A 100 -4.87 0.21 -4.69
CA GLN A 100 -5.44 0.92 -5.84
C GLN A 100 -4.39 1.12 -6.94
N ILE A 101 -3.20 1.59 -6.57
CA ILE A 101 -2.08 1.77 -7.51
C ILE A 101 -1.70 0.45 -8.18
N ALA A 102 -1.64 -0.67 -7.43
CA ALA A 102 -1.34 -1.98 -8.00
C ALA A 102 -2.37 -2.41 -9.06
N ALA A 103 -3.66 -2.22 -8.78
CA ALA A 103 -4.72 -2.52 -9.73
C ALA A 103 -4.62 -1.64 -10.99
N GLU A 104 -4.45 -0.34 -10.83
CA GLU A 104 -4.31 0.61 -11.94
C GLU A 104 -3.03 0.36 -12.76
N PHE A 105 -1.92 -0.02 -12.11
CA PHE A 105 -0.69 -0.40 -12.79
C PHE A 105 -0.91 -1.59 -13.73
N ILE A 106 -1.59 -2.64 -13.26
CA ILE A 106 -1.87 -3.83 -14.08
C ILE A 106 -2.74 -3.46 -15.27
N ILE A 107 -3.80 -2.68 -15.06
CA ILE A 107 -4.76 -2.28 -16.08
C ILE A 107 -4.12 -1.35 -17.12
N ASN A 108 -3.45 -0.30 -16.67
CA ASN A 108 -2.93 0.75 -17.54
C ASN A 108 -1.76 0.27 -18.41
N HIS A 109 -0.91 -0.62 -17.86
CA HIS A 109 0.30 -1.08 -18.55
C HIS A 109 0.20 -2.51 -19.07
N GLN A 110 -0.96 -3.18 -18.91
CA GLN A 110 -1.15 -4.58 -19.25
C GLN A 110 0.00 -5.46 -18.71
N ALA A 111 0.43 -5.12 -17.49
CA ALA A 111 1.61 -5.69 -16.87
C ALA A 111 1.43 -7.19 -16.60
N ASN A 112 2.48 -7.98 -16.88
CA ASN A 112 2.47 -9.41 -16.63
C ASN A 112 2.64 -9.71 -15.13
N VAL A 113 1.56 -9.56 -14.37
CA VAL A 113 1.49 -9.85 -12.95
C VAL A 113 0.84 -11.22 -12.73
N LYS A 114 1.59 -12.14 -12.09
CA LYS A 114 1.13 -13.51 -11.86
C LYS A 114 -0.05 -13.58 -10.89
N LYS A 115 0.04 -12.84 -9.79
CA LYS A 115 -0.98 -12.80 -8.74
C LYS A 115 -1.02 -11.42 -8.08
N LEU A 116 -2.21 -10.97 -7.73
CA LEU A 116 -2.45 -9.70 -7.05
C LEU A 116 -3.07 -9.93 -5.67
N VAL A 117 -2.51 -9.30 -4.65
CA VAL A 117 -3.11 -9.26 -3.31
C VAL A 117 -3.46 -7.81 -2.95
N LEU A 118 -4.72 -7.57 -2.67
CA LEU A 118 -5.26 -6.28 -2.28
C LEU A 118 -5.60 -6.30 -0.80
N VAL A 119 -4.93 -5.46 0.01
CA VAL A 119 -5.14 -5.39 1.46
C VAL A 119 -5.91 -4.12 1.79
N SER A 120 -7.18 -4.24 2.16
CA SER A 120 -8.07 -3.10 2.43
C SER A 120 -7.86 -1.94 1.43
N PRO A 121 -7.99 -2.20 0.11
CA PRO A 121 -7.61 -1.26 -0.94
C PRO A 121 -8.52 -0.03 -0.98
N SER A 122 -7.96 1.13 -1.36
CA SER A 122 -8.72 2.35 -1.66
C SER A 122 -9.34 2.31 -3.06
N GLY A 123 -9.98 3.40 -3.45
CA GLY A 123 -10.52 3.59 -4.81
C GLY A 123 -12.01 3.35 -4.98
N VAL A 124 -12.73 2.94 -3.92
CA VAL A 124 -14.17 2.66 -3.95
C VAL A 124 -14.98 3.54 -3.00
N MET A 125 -14.35 4.19 -2.04
CA MET A 125 -15.03 5.10 -1.10
C MET A 125 -15.35 6.45 -1.77
N LYS A 126 -16.56 6.93 -1.50
CA LYS A 126 -17.02 8.26 -1.95
C LYS A 126 -16.89 9.34 -0.87
N HIS A 127 -16.79 8.95 0.38
CA HIS A 127 -16.75 9.83 1.54
C HIS A 127 -15.66 9.39 2.50
N SER A 128 -15.04 10.34 3.21
CA SER A 128 -14.11 10.04 4.28
C SER A 128 -14.81 9.41 5.48
N THR A 129 -14.04 8.70 6.29
CA THR A 129 -14.48 8.18 7.59
C THR A 129 -13.80 8.97 8.72
N PRO A 130 -14.38 9.00 9.93
CA PRO A 130 -13.72 9.66 11.07
C PRO A 130 -12.31 9.13 11.35
N ALA A 131 -12.06 7.85 11.08
CA ALA A 131 -10.74 7.24 11.24
C ALA A 131 -9.75 7.77 10.18
N LEU A 132 -10.18 7.92 8.93
CA LEU A 132 -9.37 8.52 7.88
C LEU A 132 -9.11 10.01 8.18
N ASP A 133 -10.11 10.75 8.64
CA ASP A 133 -9.96 12.17 9.01
C ASP A 133 -8.96 12.35 10.16
N ALA A 134 -8.99 11.47 11.18
CA ALA A 134 -8.01 11.47 12.26
C ALA A 134 -6.58 11.21 11.72
N TYR A 135 -6.43 10.27 10.79
CA TYR A 135 -5.14 9.98 10.15
C TYR A 135 -4.64 11.16 9.31
N ILE A 136 -5.51 11.77 8.51
CA ILE A 136 -5.19 12.97 7.72
C ILE A 136 -4.73 14.11 8.64
N SER A 137 -5.45 14.36 9.72
CA SER A 137 -5.09 15.38 10.71
C SER A 137 -3.72 15.11 11.34
N ALA A 138 -3.43 13.86 11.71
CA ALA A 138 -2.14 13.46 12.26
C ALA A 138 -0.99 13.61 11.24
N ALA A 139 -1.25 13.42 9.95
CA ALA A 139 -0.27 13.62 8.89
C ALA A 139 0.05 15.10 8.64
N LEU A 140 -0.97 15.97 8.68
CA LEU A 140 -0.80 17.40 8.43
C LEU A 140 -0.21 18.15 9.64
N TYR A 141 -0.53 17.70 10.85
CA TYR A 141 -0.06 18.27 12.12
C TYR A 141 0.69 17.22 12.94
N PRO A 142 1.84 16.71 12.42
CA PRO A 142 2.49 15.53 12.97
C PRO A 142 3.06 15.79 14.37
N ASN A 143 2.51 15.06 15.33
CA ASN A 143 3.01 14.92 16.69
C ASN A 143 2.68 13.51 17.21
N ILE A 144 3.37 13.08 18.27
CA ILE A 144 3.27 11.72 18.80
C ILE A 144 1.85 11.38 19.27
N ASP A 145 1.19 12.30 19.97
CA ASP A 145 -0.13 12.02 20.57
C ASP A 145 -1.22 11.89 19.50
N SER A 146 -1.27 12.80 18.51
CA SER A 146 -2.24 12.72 17.43
C SER A 146 -2.00 11.50 16.54
N ALA A 147 -0.73 11.17 16.26
CA ALA A 147 -0.36 9.99 15.50
C ALA A 147 -0.75 8.72 16.26
N LEU A 148 -0.43 8.61 17.55
CA LEU A 148 -0.81 7.47 18.38
C LEU A 148 -2.32 7.27 18.37
N ASN A 149 -3.10 8.32 18.59
CA ASN A 149 -4.57 8.25 18.57
C ASN A 149 -5.08 7.76 17.20
N ALA A 150 -4.59 8.34 16.10
CA ALA A 150 -5.01 7.94 14.75
C ALA A 150 -4.70 6.45 14.47
N PHE A 151 -3.50 5.99 14.80
CA PHE A 151 -3.09 4.60 14.58
C PHE A 151 -3.82 3.61 15.50
N GLN A 152 -4.15 4.00 16.73
CA GLN A 152 -5.01 3.20 17.62
C GLN A 152 -6.42 3.02 17.05
N ILE A 153 -6.99 4.09 16.49
CA ILE A 153 -8.28 4.02 15.79
C ILE A 153 -8.18 3.07 14.59
N MET A 154 -7.17 3.28 13.73
CA MET A 154 -7.00 2.52 12.49
C MET A 154 -6.82 1.02 12.69
N SER A 155 -6.10 0.61 13.74
CA SER A 155 -5.73 -0.78 13.95
C SER A 155 -6.84 -1.61 14.59
N GLY A 156 -7.89 -0.99 15.10
CA GLY A 156 -8.88 -1.70 15.92
C GLY A 156 -8.28 -2.33 17.19
N ARG A 157 -7.04 -1.97 17.56
CA ARG A 157 -6.30 -2.44 18.73
C ARG A 157 -5.85 -1.27 19.60
N LYS A 158 -5.77 -1.52 20.90
CA LYS A 158 -5.32 -0.49 21.86
C LYS A 158 -3.80 -0.28 21.84
N ASN A 159 -3.04 -1.30 21.46
CA ASN A 159 -1.57 -1.26 21.46
C ASN A 159 -1.03 -1.09 20.04
N VAL A 160 -0.34 0.02 19.81
CA VAL A 160 0.38 0.31 18.57
C VAL A 160 1.86 0.44 18.90
N ASP A 161 2.72 -0.14 18.07
CA ASP A 161 4.16 -0.03 18.26
C ASP A 161 4.59 1.45 18.16
N LYS A 162 5.22 1.92 19.25
CA LYS A 162 5.72 3.30 19.36
C LYS A 162 6.75 3.64 18.27
N LYS A 163 7.49 2.64 17.80
CA LYS A 163 8.45 2.81 16.70
C LYS A 163 7.75 3.21 15.40
N ILE A 164 6.58 2.63 15.11
CA ILE A 164 5.76 3.00 13.95
C ILE A 164 5.31 4.46 14.06
N ILE A 165 4.91 4.89 15.28
CA ILE A 165 4.44 6.25 15.51
C ILE A 165 5.56 7.27 15.35
N SER A 166 6.72 7.05 15.97
CA SER A 166 7.86 7.98 15.85
C SER A 166 8.31 8.11 14.40
N LYS A 167 8.48 6.99 13.70
CA LYS A 167 8.86 6.98 12.28
C LYS A 167 7.83 7.69 11.38
N PHE A 168 6.55 7.55 11.65
CA PHE A 168 5.52 8.29 10.92
C PHE A 168 5.66 9.80 11.14
N VAL A 169 5.80 10.25 12.39
CA VAL A 169 5.95 11.67 12.71
C VAL A 169 7.21 12.24 12.06
N GLU A 170 8.34 11.55 12.16
CA GLU A 170 9.61 11.95 11.53
C GLU A 170 9.45 12.12 10.01
N ARG A 171 8.85 11.14 9.32
CA ARG A 171 8.65 11.20 7.87
C ARG A 171 7.72 12.33 7.43
N MET A 172 6.65 12.59 8.20
CA MET A 172 5.73 13.69 7.87
C MET A 172 6.31 15.08 8.16
N GLN A 173 7.46 15.15 8.85
CA GLN A 173 8.23 16.39 9.06
C GLN A 173 9.32 16.61 7.99
N LEU A 174 9.57 15.63 7.12
CA LEU A 174 10.53 15.80 6.02
C LEU A 174 10.07 16.90 5.04
N PRO A 175 11.01 17.57 4.36
CA PRO A 175 10.69 18.56 3.34
C PRO A 175 9.68 18.02 2.31
N ASN A 176 8.70 18.83 1.97
CA ASN A 176 7.62 18.53 1.01
C ASN A 176 6.70 17.34 1.36
N ALA A 177 6.89 16.63 2.49
CA ALA A 177 6.07 15.46 2.83
C ALA A 177 4.58 15.79 2.95
N LYS A 178 4.23 16.88 3.62
CA LYS A 178 2.83 17.34 3.76
C LYS A 178 2.24 17.78 2.43
N MET A 179 3.03 18.42 1.58
CA MET A 179 2.60 18.84 0.24
C MET A 179 2.28 17.62 -0.63
N ALA A 180 3.19 16.64 -0.68
CA ALA A 180 2.96 15.41 -1.43
C ALA A 180 1.74 14.62 -0.89
N PHE A 181 1.57 14.56 0.43
CA PHE A 181 0.41 13.95 1.08
C PHE A 181 -0.89 14.65 0.68
N MET A 182 -0.94 15.99 0.75
CA MET A 182 -2.13 16.76 0.35
C MET A 182 -2.43 16.64 -1.14
N SER A 183 -1.42 16.74 -2.01
CA SER A 183 -1.58 16.57 -3.44
C SER A 183 -2.13 15.18 -3.78
N THR A 184 -1.66 14.12 -3.08
CA THR A 184 -2.21 12.78 -3.24
C THR A 184 -3.68 12.70 -2.82
N LEU A 185 -4.06 13.32 -1.70
CA LEU A 185 -5.47 13.37 -1.26
C LEU A 185 -6.36 14.06 -2.29
N LEU A 186 -5.90 15.16 -2.87
CA LEU A 186 -6.62 15.88 -3.93
C LEU A 186 -6.74 15.01 -5.19
N GLY A 187 -5.67 14.33 -5.58
CA GLY A 187 -5.66 13.38 -6.68
C GLY A 187 -6.69 12.26 -6.49
N LEU A 188 -6.75 11.68 -5.27
CA LEU A 188 -7.73 10.66 -4.92
C LEU A 188 -9.17 11.18 -4.93
N SER A 189 -9.43 12.37 -4.39
CA SER A 189 -10.78 12.93 -4.34
C SER A 189 -11.31 13.35 -5.71
N ASN A 190 -10.42 13.68 -6.64
CA ASN A 190 -10.76 14.00 -8.02
C ASN A 190 -10.85 12.77 -8.94
N SER A 191 -10.36 11.60 -8.47
CA SER A 191 -10.43 10.37 -9.25
C SER A 191 -11.84 9.77 -9.20
N GLN A 192 -12.24 9.12 -10.30
CA GLN A 192 -13.44 8.30 -10.32
C GLN A 192 -13.19 7.02 -9.50
N VAL A 193 -14.25 6.46 -8.90
CA VAL A 193 -14.16 5.14 -8.27
C VAL A 193 -13.69 4.11 -9.30
N ILE A 194 -12.77 3.24 -8.89
CA ILE A 194 -12.12 2.31 -9.82
C ILE A 194 -12.97 1.08 -10.19
N THR A 195 -14.18 0.96 -9.64
CA THR A 195 -15.03 -0.24 -9.77
C THR A 195 -15.21 -0.70 -11.22
N GLU A 196 -15.44 0.23 -12.15
CA GLU A 196 -15.59 -0.11 -13.57
C GLU A 196 -14.26 -0.60 -14.18
N LYS A 197 -13.14 -0.01 -13.79
CA LYS A 197 -11.82 -0.43 -14.25
C LYS A 197 -11.43 -1.82 -13.73
N LEU A 198 -11.89 -2.21 -12.51
CA LEU A 198 -11.58 -3.50 -11.92
C LEU A 198 -12.05 -4.70 -12.76
N GLN A 199 -13.08 -4.52 -13.61
CA GLN A 199 -13.55 -5.56 -14.55
C GLN A 199 -12.50 -5.91 -15.62
N LEU A 200 -11.53 -5.02 -15.84
CA LEU A 200 -10.42 -5.24 -16.78
C LEU A 200 -9.29 -6.10 -16.18
N LEU A 201 -9.31 -6.34 -14.85
CA LEU A 201 -8.33 -7.20 -14.19
C LEU A 201 -8.59 -8.68 -14.54
N THR A 202 -7.63 -9.29 -15.21
CA THR A 202 -7.61 -10.74 -15.50
C THR A 202 -6.67 -11.50 -14.57
N THR A 203 -5.85 -10.80 -13.81
CA THR A 203 -4.91 -11.38 -12.85
C THR A 203 -5.66 -12.02 -11.68
N PRO A 204 -5.34 -13.29 -11.31
CA PRO A 204 -5.89 -13.91 -10.11
C PRO A 204 -5.65 -13.02 -8.89
N THR A 205 -6.74 -12.68 -8.19
CA THR A 205 -6.71 -11.68 -7.13
C THR A 205 -7.20 -12.24 -5.79
N LEU A 206 -6.46 -11.95 -4.72
CA LEU A 206 -6.89 -12.15 -3.34
C LEU A 206 -7.13 -10.81 -2.67
N VAL A 207 -8.34 -10.59 -2.19
CA VAL A 207 -8.69 -9.45 -1.33
C VAL A 207 -8.58 -9.88 0.12
N VAL A 208 -7.72 -9.22 0.91
CA VAL A 208 -7.60 -9.42 2.36
C VAL A 208 -8.15 -8.19 3.04
N TRP A 209 -9.10 -8.36 3.96
CA TRP A 209 -9.75 -7.21 4.62
C TRP A 209 -9.92 -7.46 6.11
N GLY A 210 -9.56 -6.48 6.94
CA GLY A 210 -9.84 -6.52 8.37
C GLY A 210 -11.33 -6.32 8.65
N GLU A 211 -11.94 -7.20 9.43
CA GLU A 211 -13.39 -7.10 9.75
C GLU A 211 -13.72 -5.84 10.55
N ASN A 212 -12.75 -5.32 11.31
CA ASN A 212 -12.89 -4.13 12.15
C ASN A 212 -12.21 -2.91 11.53
N ASP A 213 -12.09 -2.83 10.20
CA ASP A 213 -11.45 -1.72 9.53
C ASP A 213 -12.31 -0.43 9.62
N PRO A 214 -11.88 0.57 10.39
CA PRO A 214 -12.64 1.81 10.54
C PRO A 214 -12.27 2.87 9.49
N VAL A 215 -11.19 2.63 8.73
CA VAL A 215 -10.68 3.55 7.69
C VAL A 215 -11.42 3.32 6.38
N ILE A 216 -11.42 2.07 5.92
CA ILE A 216 -12.18 1.63 4.76
C ILE A 216 -13.05 0.45 5.21
N PRO A 217 -14.32 0.71 5.56
CA PRO A 217 -15.23 -0.32 6.06
C PRO A 217 -15.32 -1.55 5.16
N ILE A 218 -15.41 -2.75 5.79
CA ILE A 218 -15.36 -4.03 5.08
C ILE A 218 -16.50 -4.20 4.05
N GLU A 219 -17.58 -3.44 4.18
CA GLU A 219 -18.70 -3.42 3.24
C GLU A 219 -18.24 -3.07 1.82
N TYR A 220 -17.18 -2.28 1.69
CA TYR A 220 -16.57 -1.93 0.39
C TYR A 220 -15.85 -3.11 -0.28
N ALA A 221 -15.51 -4.17 0.46
CA ALA A 221 -14.86 -5.35 -0.12
C ALA A 221 -15.72 -6.01 -1.20
N GLN A 222 -17.04 -5.93 -1.08
CA GLN A 222 -17.97 -6.49 -2.07
C GLN A 222 -17.80 -5.83 -3.45
N SER A 223 -17.43 -4.55 -3.51
CA SER A 223 -17.19 -3.85 -4.78
C SER A 223 -16.03 -4.48 -5.56
N PHE A 224 -14.98 -4.93 -4.88
CA PHE A 224 -13.85 -5.63 -5.50
C PHE A 224 -14.24 -7.05 -5.92
N VAL A 225 -14.85 -7.81 -5.01
CA VAL A 225 -15.24 -9.20 -5.27
C VAL A 225 -16.23 -9.31 -6.43
N SER A 226 -17.15 -8.35 -6.56
CA SER A 226 -18.15 -8.35 -7.64
C SER A 226 -17.59 -7.89 -8.98
N ALA A 227 -16.53 -7.07 -8.99
CA ALA A 227 -15.98 -6.48 -10.20
C ALA A 227 -14.84 -7.32 -10.81
N ILE A 228 -14.04 -8.00 -10.00
CA ILE A 228 -12.87 -8.77 -10.46
C ILE A 228 -13.30 -10.21 -10.74
N ASN A 229 -13.05 -10.70 -11.96
CA ASN A 229 -13.51 -12.03 -12.41
C ASN A 229 -12.93 -13.20 -11.61
N ASP A 230 -11.60 -13.25 -11.40
CA ASP A 230 -10.93 -14.27 -10.57
C ASP A 230 -10.53 -13.65 -9.24
N CYS A 231 -11.48 -13.52 -8.33
CA CYS A 231 -11.32 -12.87 -7.05
C CYS A 231 -11.70 -13.79 -5.88
N ARG A 232 -10.78 -13.90 -4.93
CA ARG A 232 -11.03 -14.53 -3.62
C ARG A 232 -11.00 -13.47 -2.55
N ILE A 233 -11.80 -13.63 -1.50
CA ILE A 233 -11.78 -12.75 -0.33
C ILE A 233 -11.41 -13.53 0.93
N TYR A 234 -10.55 -12.92 1.74
CA TYR A 234 -10.28 -13.34 3.11
C TYR A 234 -10.58 -12.21 4.09
N LYS A 235 -11.59 -12.42 4.93
CA LYS A 235 -11.97 -11.49 6.02
C LYS A 235 -11.13 -11.82 7.25
N LYS A 236 -10.28 -10.88 7.65
CA LYS A 236 -9.36 -11.08 8.78
C LYS A 236 -10.02 -10.65 10.08
N HIS A 237 -10.44 -11.65 10.86
CA HIS A 237 -11.07 -11.40 12.16
C HIS A 237 -10.15 -10.64 13.12
N GLY A 238 -10.73 -9.67 13.85
CA GLY A 238 -10.06 -8.89 14.88
C GLY A 238 -9.00 -7.90 14.37
N CYS A 239 -8.86 -7.70 13.06
CA CYS A 239 -7.94 -6.75 12.46
C CYS A 239 -8.68 -5.53 11.89
N GLY A 240 -7.97 -4.39 11.90
CA GLY A 240 -8.36 -3.15 11.21
C GLY A 240 -7.71 -3.02 9.84
N GLN A 241 -7.29 -1.80 9.50
CA GLN A 241 -6.75 -1.42 8.18
C GLN A 241 -5.45 -2.12 7.80
N THR A 242 -4.63 -2.52 8.76
CA THR A 242 -3.25 -2.98 8.51
C THR A 242 -3.01 -4.40 9.04
N SER A 243 -3.78 -5.35 8.53
CA SER A 243 -3.75 -6.75 8.97
C SER A 243 -2.35 -7.40 8.93
N TYR A 244 -1.49 -6.97 8.01
CA TYR A 244 -0.08 -7.43 7.90
C TYR A 244 0.84 -6.89 9.01
N VAL A 245 0.42 -5.83 9.72
CA VAL A 245 1.12 -5.31 10.92
C VAL A 245 0.51 -5.91 12.19
N GLU A 246 -0.81 -6.07 12.19
CA GLU A 246 -1.59 -6.46 13.36
C GLU A 246 -1.49 -7.95 13.67
N ASP A 247 -1.35 -8.79 12.63
CA ASP A 247 -1.18 -10.23 12.75
C ASP A 247 -0.35 -10.75 11.55
N PRO A 248 0.96 -10.49 11.54
CA PRO A 248 1.85 -10.76 10.42
C PRO A 248 1.95 -12.25 10.06
N ASP A 249 1.94 -13.13 11.06
CA ASP A 249 2.09 -14.58 10.84
C ASP A 249 0.88 -15.18 10.12
N THR A 250 -0.33 -14.85 10.56
CA THR A 250 -1.54 -15.32 9.88
C THR A 250 -1.68 -14.66 8.51
N PHE A 251 -1.36 -13.37 8.37
CA PHE A 251 -1.34 -12.69 7.09
C PHE A 251 -0.39 -13.39 6.11
N PHE A 252 0.85 -13.65 6.52
CA PHE A 252 1.84 -14.35 5.70
C PHE A 252 1.33 -15.72 5.26
N ARG A 253 0.79 -16.53 6.16
CA ARG A 253 0.29 -17.87 5.84
C ARG A 253 -0.78 -17.83 4.75
N ILE A 254 -1.80 -16.98 4.91
CA ILE A 254 -2.92 -16.87 3.97
C ILE A 254 -2.46 -16.38 2.61
N VAL A 255 -1.64 -15.32 2.60
CA VAL A 255 -1.16 -14.71 1.37
C VAL A 255 -0.15 -15.63 0.66
N SER A 256 0.75 -16.28 1.41
CA SER A 256 1.72 -17.23 0.85
C SER A 256 1.03 -18.43 0.19
N ASP A 257 -0.04 -18.97 0.80
CA ASP A 257 -0.82 -20.07 0.23
C ASP A 257 -1.51 -19.67 -1.09
N PHE A 258 -1.87 -18.42 -1.23
CA PHE A 258 -2.42 -17.89 -2.48
C PHE A 258 -1.33 -17.64 -3.53
N LEU A 259 -0.17 -17.10 -3.13
CA LEU A 259 0.89 -16.66 -4.05
C LEU A 259 1.67 -17.85 -4.67
N ILE A 260 1.70 -18.98 -4.03
CA ILE A 260 2.35 -20.21 -4.50
C ILE A 260 1.32 -21.08 -5.21
#